data_7b4b265da014d11cbfe9b3ead5547bc0
#
_entry.id   7b4b265da014d11cbfe9b3ead5547bc0
#
_cell.length_a   1.000
_cell.length_b   1.000
_cell.length_c   1.000
_cell.angle_alpha   90.00
_cell.angle_beta   90.00
_cell.angle_gamma   90.00
#
_symmetry.space_group_name_H-M   'P 1'
#
loop_
_entity.id
_entity.type
_entity.pdbx_description
1 polymer ?
#
loop_
_entity_poly.entity_id
_entity_poly.type
_entity_poly.pdbx_seq_one_letter_code
_entity_poly.pdbx_strand_id
1 'polypeptide(L)'
;QGVAPSEAMFLFIGLDANYDPDLENSPSFHSVLEYHRDGVAFWRRRGVHHPFLLPEYRGDGRRYHRTFARIGFTPKDAHLVSFAELLHIPTVGRSSLTPQDLDPLHLRWLNEAILHGQAKYIFVSAGVARLMRASKAFPWLPKKPDTSRPLRILYGDPTRTVYSHLHFSNYGKFQKQLEEEANSIAALLPTSI
;
A
#
# COMPACT_ATOMS: atom_id res chain seq x y z
N GLN A 1 -3.95 -6.46 -3.87
CA GLN A 1 -5.31 -6.06 -4.24
C GLN A 1 -5.25 -4.76 -5.04
N GLY A 2 -6.25 -4.49 -5.86
CA GLY A 2 -6.14 -3.60 -6.99
C GLY A 2 -5.70 -4.37 -8.22
N VAL A 3 -4.96 -3.74 -9.15
CA VAL A 3 -4.33 -4.48 -10.27
C VAL A 3 -3.13 -5.30 -9.78
N ALA A 4 -2.61 -6.17 -10.63
CA ALA A 4 -1.37 -6.88 -10.29
C ALA A 4 -0.22 -5.86 -10.05
N PRO A 5 0.66 -6.07 -9.05
CA PRO A 5 1.77 -5.16 -8.76
C PRO A 5 2.67 -4.85 -9.95
N SER A 6 2.82 -5.80 -10.89
CA SER A 6 3.58 -5.60 -12.13
C SER A 6 2.90 -4.69 -13.16
N GLU A 7 1.58 -4.46 -13.03
CA GLU A 7 0.77 -3.67 -13.98
C GLU A 7 0.40 -2.29 -13.44
N ALA A 8 0.57 -2.08 -12.14
CA ALA A 8 0.21 -0.83 -11.49
C ALA A 8 1.12 0.33 -11.90
N MET A 9 0.57 1.53 -12.04
CA MET A 9 1.35 2.77 -12.08
C MET A 9 1.77 3.22 -10.68
N PHE A 10 0.88 3.05 -9.69
CA PHE A 10 1.06 3.40 -8.28
C PHE A 10 1.03 2.13 -7.43
N LEU A 11 2.16 1.76 -6.86
CA LEU A 11 2.31 0.57 -6.03
C LEU A 11 2.52 0.97 -4.57
N PHE A 12 1.58 0.64 -3.70
CA PHE A 12 1.68 0.83 -2.25
C PHE A 12 2.05 -0.50 -1.59
N ILE A 13 3.14 -0.51 -0.83
CA ILE A 13 3.64 -1.73 -0.17
C ILE A 13 3.47 -1.58 1.33
N GLY A 14 2.67 -2.46 1.92
CA GLY A 14 2.44 -2.61 3.35
C GLY A 14 3.28 -3.72 3.98
N LEU A 15 3.05 -3.96 5.26
CA LEU A 15 3.68 -5.05 6.00
C LEU A 15 2.88 -6.33 5.86
N ASP A 16 1.59 -6.27 6.18
CA ASP A 16 0.65 -7.38 6.18
C ASP A 16 -0.79 -6.88 6.11
N ALA A 17 -1.65 -7.70 5.54
CA ALA A 17 -3.09 -7.52 5.63
C ALA A 17 -3.57 -8.08 6.98
N ASN A 18 -3.86 -7.19 7.94
CA ASN A 18 -4.30 -7.58 9.27
C ASN A 18 -5.82 -7.53 9.35
N TYR A 19 -6.43 -8.68 9.62
CA TYR A 19 -7.88 -8.84 9.73
C TYR A 19 -8.31 -9.12 11.17
N ASP A 20 -9.58 -8.79 11.45
CA ASP A 20 -10.23 -9.16 12.71
C ASP A 20 -10.31 -10.69 12.83
N PRO A 21 -10.01 -11.28 14.01
CA PRO A 21 -10.14 -12.71 14.25
C PRO A 21 -11.53 -13.26 13.93
N ASP A 22 -12.57 -12.46 14.13
CA ASP A 22 -13.97 -12.82 13.93
C ASP A 22 -14.53 -12.36 12.58
N LEU A 23 -13.64 -12.08 11.61
CA LEU A 23 -14.04 -11.57 10.30
C LEU A 23 -15.07 -12.46 9.59
N GLU A 24 -14.96 -13.78 9.72
CA GLU A 24 -15.87 -14.73 9.06
C GLU A 24 -17.33 -14.55 9.50
N ASN A 25 -17.55 -14.13 10.74
CA ASN A 25 -18.87 -13.84 11.30
C ASN A 25 -19.33 -12.39 11.08
N SER A 26 -18.46 -11.56 10.49
CA SER A 26 -18.72 -10.15 10.25
C SER A 26 -19.63 -9.93 9.03
N PRO A 27 -20.57 -8.97 9.07
CA PRO A 27 -21.33 -8.55 7.90
C PRO A 27 -20.47 -8.11 6.70
N SER A 28 -19.21 -7.74 6.95
CA SER A 28 -18.27 -7.32 5.91
C SER A 28 -17.50 -8.46 5.25
N PHE A 29 -17.64 -9.72 5.71
CA PHE A 29 -16.88 -10.86 5.19
C PHE A 29 -17.02 -11.06 3.68
N HIS A 30 -18.24 -11.03 3.16
CA HIS A 30 -18.48 -11.15 1.72
C HIS A 30 -17.83 -10.01 0.91
N SER A 31 -17.82 -8.80 1.44
CA SER A 31 -17.16 -7.67 0.80
C SER A 31 -15.65 -7.82 0.77
N VAL A 32 -15.06 -8.44 1.80
CA VAL A 32 -13.62 -8.76 1.84
C VAL A 32 -13.29 -9.84 0.80
N LEU A 33 -14.10 -10.90 0.69
CA LEU A 33 -13.90 -11.93 -0.34
C LEU A 33 -14.05 -11.36 -1.76
N GLU A 34 -15.03 -10.49 -1.98
CA GLU A 34 -15.23 -9.79 -3.24
C GLU A 34 -13.98 -8.97 -3.62
N TYR A 35 -13.45 -8.20 -2.67
CA TYR A 35 -12.24 -7.39 -2.84
C TYR A 35 -11.00 -8.23 -3.16
N HIS A 36 -10.83 -9.39 -2.50
CA HIS A 36 -9.72 -10.30 -2.77
C HIS A 36 -9.82 -10.97 -4.14
N ARG A 37 -11.04 -11.20 -4.63
CA ARG A 37 -11.26 -11.78 -5.96
C ARG A 37 -10.93 -10.81 -7.08
N ASP A 38 -11.37 -9.56 -6.97
CA ASP A 38 -11.12 -8.49 -7.95
C ASP A 38 -11.28 -7.11 -7.28
N GLY A 39 -10.14 -6.56 -6.82
CA GLY A 39 -10.11 -5.26 -6.15
C GLY A 39 -10.48 -4.09 -7.06
N VAL A 40 -10.20 -4.18 -8.35
CA VAL A 40 -10.55 -3.14 -9.35
C VAL A 40 -12.07 -3.10 -9.54
N ALA A 41 -12.68 -4.26 -9.80
CA ALA A 41 -14.14 -4.36 -9.95
C ALA A 41 -14.86 -3.97 -8.65
N PHE A 42 -14.32 -4.40 -7.49
CA PHE A 42 -14.83 -4.00 -6.18
C PHE A 42 -14.87 -2.47 -6.05
N TRP A 43 -13.73 -1.79 -6.30
CA TRP A 43 -13.64 -0.35 -6.16
C TRP A 43 -14.63 0.38 -7.09
N ARG A 44 -14.68 -0.04 -8.36
CA ARG A 44 -15.62 0.54 -9.34
C ARG A 44 -17.08 0.38 -8.95
N ARG A 45 -17.46 -0.78 -8.40
CA ARG A 45 -18.84 -1.07 -8.01
C ARG A 45 -19.22 -0.43 -6.68
N ARG A 46 -18.32 -0.47 -5.68
CA ARG A 46 -18.59 0.00 -4.32
C ARG A 46 -18.29 1.48 -4.10
N GLY A 47 -17.57 2.12 -5.02
CA GLY A 47 -17.14 3.52 -4.89
C GLY A 47 -16.02 3.75 -3.88
N VAL A 48 -15.55 2.72 -3.19
CA VAL A 48 -14.46 2.75 -2.21
C VAL A 48 -13.39 1.73 -2.55
N HIS A 49 -12.11 2.09 -2.32
CA HIS A 49 -10.98 1.24 -2.70
C HIS A 49 -10.75 0.02 -1.80
N HIS A 50 -11.37 -0.02 -0.62
CA HIS A 50 -11.18 -1.10 0.35
C HIS A 50 -12.44 -1.36 1.18
N PRO A 51 -12.78 -2.63 1.51
CA PRO A 51 -13.99 -2.96 2.27
C PRO A 51 -14.03 -2.36 3.68
N PHE A 52 -12.88 -2.03 4.29
CA PHE A 52 -12.84 -1.34 5.59
C PHE A 52 -13.46 0.06 5.59
N LEU A 53 -13.73 0.63 4.42
CA LEU A 53 -14.44 1.90 4.28
C LEU A 53 -15.96 1.76 4.23
N LEU A 54 -16.46 0.56 4.02
CA LEU A 54 -17.91 0.31 3.98
C LEU A 54 -18.56 0.54 5.34
N PRO A 55 -19.84 0.95 5.36
CA PRO A 55 -20.57 1.27 6.61
C PRO A 55 -20.66 0.09 7.58
N GLU A 56 -20.77 -1.13 7.07
CA GLU A 56 -20.89 -2.36 7.86
C GLU A 56 -19.60 -2.79 8.56
N TYR A 57 -18.43 -2.33 8.10
CA TYR A 57 -17.15 -2.71 8.71
C TYR A 57 -16.95 -2.04 10.08
N ARG A 58 -16.57 -2.82 11.10
CA ARG A 58 -16.39 -2.37 12.50
C ARG A 58 -14.97 -2.58 13.04
N GLY A 59 -14.09 -3.28 12.32
CA GLY A 59 -12.73 -3.62 12.75
C GLY A 59 -11.72 -2.47 12.63
N ASP A 60 -10.48 -2.80 12.96
CA ASP A 60 -9.31 -1.93 12.82
C ASP A 60 -8.90 -1.71 11.36
N GLY A 61 -7.89 -0.88 11.11
CA GLY A 61 -7.38 -0.61 9.75
C GLY A 61 -8.14 0.49 8.98
N ARG A 62 -9.38 0.83 9.36
CA ARG A 62 -10.18 1.87 8.70
C ARG A 62 -9.45 3.21 8.57
N ARG A 63 -8.63 3.57 9.56
CA ARG A 63 -7.86 4.82 9.54
C ARG A 63 -6.87 4.87 8.39
N TYR A 64 -6.13 3.79 8.14
CA TYR A 64 -5.19 3.69 7.03
C TYR A 64 -5.90 4.00 5.71
N HIS A 65 -7.01 3.34 5.44
CA HIS A 65 -7.76 3.51 4.21
C HIS A 65 -8.45 4.88 4.09
N ARG A 66 -8.90 5.47 5.20
CA ARG A 66 -9.41 6.86 5.21
C ARG A 66 -8.33 7.88 4.85
N THR A 67 -7.11 7.68 5.34
CA THR A 67 -5.98 8.57 5.00
C THR A 67 -5.59 8.39 3.54
N PHE A 68 -5.51 7.15 3.04
CA PHE A 68 -5.27 6.89 1.62
C PHE A 68 -6.35 7.53 0.73
N ALA A 69 -7.62 7.44 1.09
CA ALA A 69 -8.72 8.04 0.32
C ALA A 69 -8.59 9.57 0.13
N ARG A 70 -7.87 10.27 1.01
CA ARG A 70 -7.60 11.71 0.90
C ARG A 70 -6.63 12.07 -0.23
N ILE A 71 -5.87 11.10 -0.76
CA ILE A 71 -5.02 11.32 -1.93
C ILE A 71 -5.86 11.71 -3.15
N GLY A 72 -7.12 11.22 -3.23
CA GLY A 72 -8.06 11.62 -4.26
C GLY A 72 -8.15 10.66 -5.44
N PHE A 73 -7.56 9.46 -5.37
CA PHE A 73 -7.85 8.41 -6.34
C PHE A 73 -9.34 8.10 -6.36
N THR A 74 -9.89 7.96 -7.55
CA THR A 74 -11.32 7.68 -7.80
C THR A 74 -11.51 6.25 -8.32
N PRO A 75 -12.73 5.71 -8.39
CA PRO A 75 -12.99 4.43 -9.03
C PRO A 75 -12.52 4.33 -10.49
N LYS A 76 -12.35 5.46 -11.19
CA LYS A 76 -11.78 5.49 -12.56
C LYS A 76 -10.30 5.13 -12.54
N ASP A 77 -9.60 5.47 -11.47
CA ASP A 77 -8.15 5.25 -11.29
C ASP A 77 -7.83 3.84 -10.73
N ALA A 78 -8.84 3.03 -10.44
CA ALA A 78 -8.69 1.72 -9.80
C ALA A 78 -7.71 0.79 -10.54
N HIS A 79 -7.62 0.93 -11.87
CA HIS A 79 -6.70 0.15 -12.72
C HIS A 79 -5.25 0.65 -12.68
N LEU A 80 -4.98 1.76 -12.02
CA LEU A 80 -3.63 2.33 -11.88
C LEU A 80 -2.97 1.96 -10.56
N VAL A 81 -3.75 1.46 -9.58
CA VAL A 81 -3.31 1.31 -8.19
C VAL A 81 -3.22 -0.15 -7.79
N SER A 82 -2.13 -0.51 -7.14
CA SER A 82 -1.97 -1.80 -6.47
C SER A 82 -1.57 -1.62 -5.01
N PHE A 83 -2.08 -2.49 -4.17
CA PHE A 83 -1.63 -2.68 -2.80
C PHE A 83 -1.01 -4.07 -2.69
N ALA A 84 0.24 -4.14 -2.28
CA ALA A 84 0.97 -5.36 -2.02
C ALA A 84 1.47 -5.36 -0.58
N GLU A 85 1.66 -6.54 -0.01
CA GLU A 85 2.17 -6.70 1.34
C GLU A 85 3.48 -7.48 1.31
N LEU A 86 4.39 -7.20 2.25
CA LEU A 86 5.63 -7.97 2.39
C LEU A 86 5.34 -9.40 2.85
N LEU A 87 4.35 -9.58 3.73
CA LEU A 87 3.87 -10.89 4.11
C LEU A 87 2.82 -11.35 3.09
N HIS A 88 3.01 -12.54 2.54
CA HIS A 88 2.18 -13.10 1.46
C HIS A 88 0.83 -13.66 1.92
N ILE A 89 0.64 -13.81 3.23
CA ILE A 89 -0.60 -14.26 3.86
C ILE A 89 -1.14 -13.18 4.82
N PRO A 90 -2.45 -13.02 4.94
CA PRO A 90 -3.01 -12.13 5.94
C PRO A 90 -2.75 -12.66 7.35
N THR A 91 -2.69 -11.74 8.31
CA THR A 91 -2.52 -12.06 9.73
C THR A 91 -3.74 -11.65 10.55
N VAL A 92 -3.80 -12.18 11.75
CA VAL A 92 -4.81 -11.86 12.74
C VAL A 92 -4.11 -11.38 14.01
N GLY A 93 -4.33 -10.13 14.40
CA GLY A 93 -3.82 -9.58 15.65
C GLY A 93 -2.31 -9.46 15.79
N ARG A 94 -1.54 -9.63 14.70
CA ARG A 94 -0.08 -9.56 14.74
C ARG A 94 0.40 -8.13 14.68
N SER A 95 1.26 -7.73 15.61
CA SER A 95 1.77 -6.36 15.72
C SER A 95 3.19 -6.16 15.21
N SER A 96 3.96 -7.23 14.99
CA SER A 96 5.35 -7.14 14.55
C SER A 96 5.74 -8.26 13.60
N LEU A 97 6.50 -7.92 12.57
CA LEU A 97 7.10 -8.84 11.62
C LEU A 97 8.62 -8.75 11.68
N THR A 98 9.27 -9.88 11.46
CA THR A 98 10.72 -10.02 11.31
C THR A 98 11.06 -10.57 9.93
N PRO A 99 12.32 -10.49 9.44
CA PRO A 99 12.69 -11.08 8.17
C PRO A 99 12.42 -12.58 8.06
N GLN A 100 12.42 -13.31 9.18
CA GLN A 100 12.17 -14.76 9.23
C GLN A 100 10.69 -15.12 8.98
N ASP A 101 9.80 -14.17 9.11
CA ASP A 101 8.37 -14.34 8.84
C ASP A 101 8.04 -14.24 7.34
N LEU A 102 8.98 -13.74 6.53
CA LEU A 102 8.75 -13.43 5.13
C LEU A 102 9.15 -14.59 4.23
N ASP A 103 8.30 -14.91 3.26
CA ASP A 103 8.58 -15.91 2.24
C ASP A 103 9.56 -15.37 1.20
N PRO A 104 10.75 -16.00 1.00
CA PRO A 104 11.74 -15.54 0.05
C PRO A 104 11.26 -15.55 -1.41
N LEU A 105 10.35 -16.47 -1.78
CA LEU A 105 9.81 -16.53 -3.14
C LEU A 105 8.86 -15.35 -3.40
N HIS A 106 8.00 -15.06 -2.43
CA HIS A 106 7.11 -13.89 -2.50
C HIS A 106 7.92 -12.58 -2.57
N LEU A 107 8.96 -12.41 -1.75
CA LEU A 107 9.81 -11.23 -1.80
C LEU A 107 10.54 -11.09 -3.14
N ARG A 108 11.00 -12.20 -3.71
CA ARG A 108 11.61 -12.20 -5.05
C ARG A 108 10.59 -11.76 -6.10
N TRP A 109 9.39 -12.31 -6.07
CA TRP A 109 8.33 -11.92 -6.98
C TRP A 109 7.99 -10.42 -6.86
N LEU A 110 7.88 -9.90 -5.64
CA LEU A 110 7.63 -8.49 -5.39
C LEU A 110 8.80 -7.61 -5.88
N ASN A 111 10.05 -8.06 -5.67
CA ASN A 111 11.23 -7.37 -6.19
C ASN A 111 11.21 -7.28 -7.72
N GLU A 112 10.89 -8.38 -8.41
CA GLU A 112 10.72 -8.39 -9.87
C GLU A 112 9.61 -7.43 -10.32
N ALA A 113 8.45 -7.44 -9.64
CA ALA A 113 7.36 -6.52 -9.94
C ALA A 113 7.78 -5.04 -9.77
N ILE A 114 8.60 -4.72 -8.78
CA ILE A 114 9.15 -3.38 -8.57
C ILE A 114 10.14 -3.03 -9.68
N LEU A 115 11.10 -3.90 -10.01
CA LEU A 115 12.20 -3.57 -10.91
C LEU A 115 11.81 -3.65 -12.39
N HIS A 116 10.89 -4.53 -12.75
CA HIS A 116 10.55 -4.85 -14.14
C HIS A 116 9.08 -4.62 -14.50
N GLY A 117 8.23 -4.28 -13.51
CA GLY A 117 6.83 -3.92 -13.71
C GLY A 117 6.67 -2.49 -14.24
N GLN A 118 5.41 -2.08 -14.37
CA GLN A 118 5.01 -0.78 -14.92
C GLN A 118 4.95 0.35 -13.86
N ALA A 119 5.25 0.03 -12.57
CA ALA A 119 5.13 0.99 -11.49
C ALA A 119 6.12 2.14 -11.64
N LYS A 120 5.59 3.35 -11.87
CA LYS A 120 6.36 4.59 -11.87
C LYS A 120 6.57 5.13 -10.47
N TYR A 121 5.60 4.93 -9.59
CA TYR A 121 5.56 5.49 -8.25
C TYR A 121 5.32 4.38 -7.23
N ILE A 122 6.32 4.08 -6.41
CA ILE A 122 6.27 3.05 -5.39
C ILE A 122 6.32 3.72 -4.02
N PHE A 123 5.43 3.35 -3.11
CA PHE A 123 5.29 3.97 -1.80
C PHE A 123 5.47 2.94 -0.70
N VAL A 124 6.40 3.22 0.23
CA VAL A 124 6.67 2.38 1.38
C VAL A 124 6.74 3.23 2.66
N SER A 125 6.23 2.71 3.76
CA SER A 125 6.46 3.37 5.06
C SER A 125 7.88 3.07 5.58
N ALA A 126 8.34 3.86 6.56
CA ALA A 126 9.65 3.65 7.15
C ALA A 126 9.82 2.23 7.76
N GLY A 127 8.74 1.67 8.33
CA GLY A 127 8.71 0.29 8.86
C GLY A 127 8.89 -0.74 7.75
N VAL A 128 8.15 -0.59 6.65
CA VAL A 128 8.26 -1.43 5.45
C VAL A 128 9.67 -1.37 4.88
N ALA A 129 10.20 -0.17 4.63
CA ALA A 129 11.56 0.01 4.09
C ALA A 129 12.65 -0.63 4.97
N ARG A 130 12.47 -0.56 6.30
CA ARG A 130 13.40 -1.22 7.24
C ARG A 130 13.36 -2.72 7.10
N LEU A 131 12.17 -3.32 7.01
CA LEU A 131 12.00 -4.76 6.87
C LEU A 131 12.47 -5.27 5.50
N MET A 132 12.20 -4.52 4.42
CA MET A 132 12.73 -4.79 3.08
C MET A 132 14.27 -4.88 3.09
N ARG A 133 14.94 -3.92 3.75
CA ARG A 133 16.41 -3.95 3.87
C ARG A 133 16.90 -5.13 4.70
N ALA A 134 16.22 -5.42 5.82
CA ALA A 134 16.60 -6.51 6.72
C ALA A 134 16.44 -7.88 6.05
N SER A 135 15.46 -8.04 5.16
CA SER A 135 15.25 -9.27 4.39
C SER A 135 16.34 -9.54 3.35
N LYS A 136 17.13 -8.52 2.95
CA LYS A 136 18.15 -8.56 1.89
C LYS A 136 17.62 -8.93 0.49
N ALA A 137 16.31 -9.01 0.32
CA ALA A 137 15.68 -9.32 -0.96
C ALA A 137 15.65 -8.11 -1.92
N PHE A 138 15.92 -6.91 -1.42
CA PHE A 138 15.89 -5.64 -2.16
C PHE A 138 17.26 -4.94 -2.11
N PRO A 139 18.30 -5.48 -2.80
CA PRO A 139 19.68 -5.00 -2.67
C PRO A 139 19.87 -3.56 -3.19
N TRP A 140 19.00 -3.11 -4.08
CA TRP A 140 18.99 -1.75 -4.63
C TRP A 140 18.51 -0.69 -3.64
N LEU A 141 17.81 -1.08 -2.54
CA LEU A 141 17.23 -0.13 -1.60
C LEU A 141 18.29 0.44 -0.66
N PRO A 142 18.63 1.76 -0.75
CA PRO A 142 19.73 2.35 0.01
C PRO A 142 19.44 2.40 1.51
N LYS A 143 20.49 2.48 2.31
CA LYS A 143 20.38 2.54 3.77
C LYS A 143 19.82 3.88 4.25
N LYS A 144 20.13 4.98 3.55
CA LYS A 144 19.67 6.32 3.90
C LYS A 144 18.81 6.88 2.78
N PRO A 145 17.61 7.38 3.08
CA PRO A 145 16.79 8.09 2.10
C PRO A 145 17.42 9.45 1.78
N ASP A 146 17.13 9.97 0.60
CA ASP A 146 17.26 11.40 0.33
C ASP A 146 16.32 12.17 1.29
N THR A 147 16.78 13.35 1.73
CA THR A 147 16.04 14.19 2.69
C THR A 147 15.00 15.09 2.04
N SER A 148 14.75 14.91 0.73
CA SER A 148 13.73 15.67 0.02
C SER A 148 12.35 15.55 0.69
N ARG A 149 11.67 16.66 0.84
CA ARG A 149 10.33 16.73 1.41
C ARG A 149 9.35 17.28 0.37
N PRO A 150 8.04 16.98 0.51
CA PRO A 150 7.36 16.23 1.58
C PRO A 150 7.54 14.71 1.49
N LEU A 151 7.67 14.14 0.29
CA LEU A 151 7.94 12.70 0.09
C LEU A 151 9.44 12.46 -0.02
N ARG A 152 10.00 11.62 0.83
CA ARG A 152 11.42 11.26 0.79
C ARG A 152 11.67 10.22 -0.30
N ILE A 153 12.63 10.48 -1.17
CA ILE A 153 13.04 9.52 -2.19
C ILE A 153 14.00 8.51 -1.55
N LEU A 154 13.66 7.23 -1.65
CA LEU A 154 14.50 6.11 -1.24
C LEU A 154 15.36 5.61 -2.39
N TYR A 155 14.80 5.57 -3.59
CA TYR A 155 15.45 5.11 -4.82
C TYR A 155 14.79 5.79 -6.01
N GLY A 156 15.55 6.06 -7.07
CA GLY A 156 15.04 6.57 -8.31
C GLY A 156 15.92 6.19 -9.49
N ASP A 157 15.29 5.86 -10.61
CA ASP A 157 15.89 5.69 -11.91
C ASP A 157 15.02 6.43 -12.95
N PRO A 158 15.40 6.46 -14.25
CA PRO A 158 14.61 7.17 -15.27
C PRO A 158 13.17 6.68 -15.44
N THR A 159 12.84 5.49 -14.96
CA THR A 159 11.54 4.84 -15.16
C THR A 159 10.66 4.85 -13.91
N ARG A 160 11.25 4.91 -12.72
CA ARG A 160 10.52 4.77 -11.45
C ARG A 160 11.14 5.51 -10.29
N THR A 161 10.31 5.81 -9.30
CA THR A 161 10.74 6.40 -8.03
C THR A 161 10.09 5.66 -6.86
N VAL A 162 10.90 5.27 -5.88
CA VAL A 162 10.44 4.69 -4.62
C VAL A 162 10.46 5.77 -3.54
N TYR A 163 9.31 6.05 -2.98
CA TYR A 163 9.10 7.05 -1.95
C TYR A 163 8.93 6.42 -0.57
N SER A 164 9.46 7.10 0.44
CA SER A 164 9.07 6.84 1.83
C SER A 164 8.02 7.85 2.27
N HIS A 165 6.96 7.35 2.89
CA HIS A 165 5.88 8.17 3.44
C HIS A 165 5.61 7.79 4.90
N LEU A 166 4.88 8.63 5.63
CA LEU A 166 4.32 8.27 6.92
C LEU A 166 3.29 7.16 6.75
N HIS A 167 3.33 6.18 7.65
CA HIS A 167 2.29 5.15 7.65
C HIS A 167 0.91 5.81 7.82
N PHE A 168 -0.05 5.49 6.95
CA PHE A 168 -1.35 6.16 6.89
C PHE A 168 -2.23 5.99 8.15
N SER A 169 -1.86 5.09 9.06
CA SER A 169 -2.50 4.99 10.37
C SER A 169 -1.99 6.01 11.39
N ASN A 170 -0.95 6.80 11.10
CA ASN A 170 -0.47 7.85 11.99
C ASN A 170 -1.55 8.92 12.19
N TYR A 171 -1.47 9.64 13.33
CA TYR A 171 -2.44 10.68 13.72
C TYR A 171 -1.82 11.73 14.65
N GLY A 172 -2.64 12.67 15.09
CA GLY A 172 -2.23 13.73 16.02
C GLY A 172 -1.17 14.63 15.40
N LYS A 173 0.00 14.76 16.01
CA LYS A 173 1.09 15.62 15.53
C LYS A 173 1.57 15.35 14.10
N PHE A 174 1.24 14.20 13.53
CA PHE A 174 1.61 13.83 12.17
C PHE A 174 0.58 14.24 11.12
N GLN A 175 -0.57 14.78 11.51
CA GLN A 175 -1.68 15.07 10.59
C GLN A 175 -1.27 16.01 9.45
N LYS A 176 -0.56 17.10 9.77
CA LYS A 176 -0.08 18.05 8.77
C LYS A 176 0.85 17.39 7.74
N GLN A 177 1.81 16.58 8.20
CA GLN A 177 2.72 15.86 7.30
C GLN A 177 1.97 14.85 6.42
N LEU A 178 0.99 14.13 6.98
CA LEU A 178 0.16 13.20 6.18
C LEU A 178 -0.62 13.92 5.07
N GLU A 179 -1.13 15.11 5.35
CA GLU A 179 -1.82 15.95 4.35
C GLU A 179 -0.86 16.45 3.26
N GLU A 180 0.33 16.91 3.63
CA GLU A 180 1.36 17.34 2.68
C GLU A 180 1.82 16.17 1.79
N GLU A 181 2.01 15.00 2.36
CA GLU A 181 2.38 13.78 1.62
C GLU A 181 1.24 13.32 0.69
N ALA A 182 -0.01 13.32 1.17
CA ALA A 182 -1.18 12.98 0.36
C ALA A 182 -1.33 13.92 -0.85
N ASN A 183 -1.18 15.23 -0.65
CA ASN A 183 -1.22 16.22 -1.72
C ASN A 183 -0.07 16.01 -2.73
N SER A 184 1.11 15.62 -2.26
CA SER A 184 2.25 15.34 -3.12
C SER A 184 2.05 14.08 -3.95
N ILE A 185 1.40 13.05 -3.40
CA ILE A 185 1.00 11.84 -4.15
C ILE A 185 -0.09 12.21 -5.16
N ALA A 186 -1.08 13.01 -4.76
CA ALA A 186 -2.15 13.47 -5.65
C ALA A 186 -1.60 14.23 -6.88
N ALA A 187 -0.54 15.02 -6.70
CA ALA A 187 0.11 15.75 -7.80
C ALA A 187 0.80 14.82 -8.83
N LEU A 188 0.98 13.54 -8.53
CA LEU A 188 1.52 12.54 -9.46
C LEU A 188 0.44 11.86 -10.29
N LEU A 189 -0.86 12.08 -9.98
CA LEU A 189 -1.95 11.50 -10.76
C LEU A 189 -1.92 12.04 -12.19
N PRO A 190 -2.25 11.21 -13.18
CA PRO A 190 -2.41 11.69 -14.55
C PRO A 190 -3.47 12.79 -14.60
N THR A 191 -3.14 13.91 -15.21
CA THR A 191 -4.13 14.97 -15.47
C THR A 191 -5.19 14.39 -16.39
N SER A 192 -6.44 14.34 -15.95
CA SER A 192 -7.55 13.94 -16.83
C SER A 192 -7.61 14.92 -18.00
N ILE A 193 -7.34 14.42 -19.19
CA ILE A 193 -7.55 15.13 -20.45
C ILE A 193 -9.04 15.12 -20.77
#